data_d67949fe0fd0cc149174575c2582f4ad
#
_entry.id   d67949fe0fd0cc149174575c2582f4ad
#
_cell.length_a   1.000
_cell.length_b   1.000
_cell.length_c   1.000
_cell.angle_alpha   90.00
_cell.angle_beta   90.00
_cell.angle_gamma   90.00
#
_symmetry.space_group_name_H-M   'P 1'
#
loop_
_entity.id
_entity.type
_entity.pdbx_description
1 polymer ?
#
loop_
_entity_poly.entity_id
_entity_poly.type
_entity_poly.pdbx_seq_one_letter_code
_entity_poly.pdbx_strand_id
1 'polypeptide(L)'
;MSSGRALLHNPGDLQKTASTAGETRSSLARLPIPTRLKVFFVGDNRSTVNWGRGASLALGQLLSFSFEITGRVSGDFFVLATAEAGYVGTLVSPKYYSVFRHLLNRGRRLFAWYIKLEHFLGAKDFIAEDPAESIDNLLAHKHRHPALARIYNQAKEADLMVLDGDGDIIFSSPPRRQTLFLLAMIELGIRLKKPVFLVNSMISDCPLTGRNNRTLAAAKRLLAQCRTVSLRDPESLEYVQKEMPETNSSFIPDSLFAWFSLYENGNSRPPLNGDFLLPHPEKDEYWGKLDFSQPYICIGGGALAGSQPERAVEAYGRLVDAISSLGYRVYLTENDSSDSFLQRVAREKGLGVVPVTAPILMCGSVLAHARLFISGRYHPSIFASLGGTPCIFLASHAHKMGSLSRVLEYDLHRQFNAFPDASEIAEIVSTARQYLEQGETLRVRIRQVAKLRSYESAELPDFLKRHMNG
;
A
#
# COMPACT_ATOMS: atom_id res chain seq x y z
N MET A 1 -8.56 -42.47 51.40
CA MET A 1 -9.43 -42.23 52.57
C MET A 1 -9.70 -40.75 52.69
N SER A 2 -10.93 -40.39 52.80
CA SER A 2 -11.71 -39.17 53.00
C SER A 2 -11.97 -38.33 51.74
N SER A 3 -13.01 -38.51 51.26
CA SER A 3 -14.30 -38.03 50.76
C SER A 3 -14.65 -36.63 51.30
N GLY A 4 -14.81 -35.67 50.40
CA GLY A 4 -15.40 -34.33 50.60
C GLY A 4 -16.50 -34.06 49.54
N ARG A 5 -17.74 -34.20 49.96
CA ARG A 5 -18.96 -33.99 49.17
C ARG A 5 -19.14 -32.55 48.77
N ALA A 6 -19.49 -32.33 47.50
CA ALA A 6 -20.07 -31.09 47.01
C ALA A 6 -21.49 -30.92 47.52
N LEU A 7 -21.80 -29.73 48.07
CA LEU A 7 -23.18 -29.31 48.38
C LEU A 7 -23.75 -28.56 47.19
N LEU A 8 -24.76 -29.12 46.58
CA LEU A 8 -25.65 -28.51 45.60
C LEU A 8 -26.52 -27.47 46.32
N HIS A 9 -26.44 -26.21 45.95
CA HIS A 9 -27.39 -25.20 46.34
C HIS A 9 -28.55 -25.11 45.34
N ASN A 10 -29.74 -25.14 45.89
CA ASN A 10 -31.06 -25.16 45.24
C ASN A 10 -31.39 -23.75 44.67
N PRO A 11 -31.95 -23.59 43.46
CA PRO A 11 -32.26 -22.28 42.87
C PRO A 11 -33.69 -21.78 43.21
N GLY A 12 -34.04 -21.79 44.51
CA GLY A 12 -35.42 -21.50 44.92
C GLY A 12 -35.69 -20.21 45.69
N ASP A 13 -34.67 -19.46 46.13
CA ASP A 13 -34.89 -18.36 47.10
C ASP A 13 -34.43 -16.95 46.64
N LEU A 14 -34.58 -16.60 45.39
CA LEU A 14 -34.33 -15.23 44.85
C LEU A 14 -35.57 -14.58 44.21
N GLN A 15 -36.74 -14.83 44.80
CA GLN A 15 -37.96 -14.08 44.44
C GLN A 15 -38.66 -13.56 45.68
N LYS A 16 -38.15 -12.55 46.35
CA LYS A 16 -38.88 -11.62 47.22
C LYS A 16 -37.98 -10.56 47.82
N THR A 17 -37.50 -9.65 47.01
CA THR A 17 -37.13 -8.25 47.45
C THR A 17 -36.96 -7.37 46.19
N ALA A 18 -38.03 -7.16 45.48
CA ALA A 18 -38.10 -6.20 44.40
C ALA A 18 -39.40 -5.39 44.56
N SER A 19 -39.41 -4.51 45.55
CA SER A 19 -40.43 -3.46 45.59
C SER A 19 -39.87 -2.34 46.50
N THR A 20 -39.70 -1.17 45.93
CA THR A 20 -39.32 0.13 46.42
C THR A 20 -37.89 0.57 46.12
N ALA A 21 -37.63 0.85 44.85
CA ALA A 21 -36.67 1.87 44.42
C ALA A 21 -37.27 2.61 43.24
N GLY A 22 -38.15 3.54 43.53
CA GLY A 22 -38.74 4.46 42.56
C GLY A 22 -37.64 5.34 41.94
N GLU A 23 -37.73 5.43 40.63
CA GLU A 23 -37.48 6.61 39.82
C GLU A 23 -36.41 7.61 40.26
N THR A 24 -35.18 7.35 39.95
CA THR A 24 -34.23 8.37 39.49
C THR A 24 -33.49 7.83 38.28
N ARG A 25 -34.18 7.64 37.19
CA ARG A 25 -33.54 7.66 35.85
C ARG A 25 -33.08 9.12 35.66
N SER A 26 -31.89 9.45 36.16
CA SER A 26 -31.16 10.64 35.70
C SER A 26 -31.09 10.51 34.19
N SER A 27 -31.75 11.41 33.50
CA SER A 27 -31.50 11.68 32.08
C SER A 27 -30.04 12.11 31.94
N LEU A 28 -29.12 11.17 31.82
CA LEU A 28 -27.84 11.42 31.18
C LEU A 28 -28.22 11.90 29.78
N ALA A 29 -28.40 13.25 29.68
CA ALA A 29 -28.46 13.90 28.38
C ALA A 29 -27.27 13.36 27.59
N ARG A 30 -27.56 12.54 26.55
CA ARG A 30 -26.52 12.09 25.62
C ARG A 30 -25.92 13.37 25.09
N LEU A 31 -24.73 13.72 25.55
CA LEU A 31 -23.94 14.78 24.94
C LEU A 31 -23.98 14.47 23.44
N PRO A 32 -24.34 15.42 22.58
CA PRO A 32 -24.35 15.19 21.16
C PRO A 32 -22.95 14.70 20.76
N ILE A 33 -22.88 13.49 20.21
CA ILE A 33 -21.63 12.97 19.65
C ILE A 33 -21.22 14.00 18.61
N PRO A 34 -20.03 14.64 18.74
CA PRO A 34 -19.63 15.65 17.78
C PRO A 34 -19.68 15.01 16.39
N THR A 35 -20.42 15.63 15.49
CA THR A 35 -20.54 15.17 14.10
C THR A 35 -19.15 15.16 13.48
N ARG A 36 -18.65 13.97 13.16
CA ARG A 36 -17.36 13.82 12.48
C ARG A 36 -17.49 14.36 11.06
N LEU A 37 -16.47 15.06 10.60
CA LEU A 37 -16.39 15.51 9.21
C LEU A 37 -16.38 14.31 8.26
N LYS A 38 -17.17 14.41 7.19
CA LYS A 38 -17.33 13.38 6.17
C LYS A 38 -16.22 13.46 5.14
N VAL A 39 -15.51 12.36 4.96
CA VAL A 39 -14.39 12.24 4.01
C VAL A 39 -14.79 11.39 2.80
N PHE A 40 -14.51 11.91 1.61
CA PHE A 40 -14.39 11.08 0.41
C PHE A 40 -12.93 10.69 0.23
N PHE A 41 -12.64 9.40 0.39
CA PHE A 41 -11.29 8.84 0.31
C PHE A 41 -11.00 8.31 -1.09
N VAL A 42 -10.02 8.89 -1.77
CA VAL A 42 -9.59 8.57 -3.13
C VAL A 42 -8.23 7.90 -3.11
N GLY A 43 -8.01 6.94 -3.98
CA GLY A 43 -6.74 6.18 -4.03
C GLY A 43 -6.69 5.00 -3.05
N ASP A 44 -7.85 4.54 -2.56
CA ASP A 44 -7.93 3.40 -1.64
C ASP A 44 -7.57 2.09 -2.32
N ASN A 45 -6.32 1.70 -2.22
CA ASN A 45 -5.76 0.50 -2.85
C ASN A 45 -5.86 -0.78 -2.00
N ARG A 46 -6.70 -0.78 -0.94
CA ARG A 46 -6.86 -1.95 -0.05
C ARG A 46 -7.31 -3.24 -0.76
N SER A 47 -8.01 -3.13 -1.88
CA SER A 47 -8.51 -4.26 -2.67
C SER A 47 -7.49 -4.78 -3.68
N THR A 48 -6.36 -4.10 -3.86
CA THR A 48 -5.32 -4.52 -4.80
C THR A 48 -4.58 -5.75 -4.29
N VAL A 49 -4.08 -6.56 -5.21
CA VAL A 49 -3.26 -7.73 -4.89
C VAL A 49 -1.80 -7.34 -4.99
N ASN A 50 -1.40 -6.46 -4.10
CA ASN A 50 0.00 -6.15 -3.81
C ASN A 50 0.16 -5.85 -2.31
N TRP A 51 1.38 -5.87 -1.81
CA TRP A 51 1.61 -5.61 -0.38
C TRP A 51 1.56 -4.13 -0.02
N GLY A 52 1.53 -3.22 -1.01
CA GLY A 52 1.27 -1.80 -0.82
C GLY A 52 -0.14 -1.51 -0.28
N ARG A 53 -1.09 -2.47 -0.42
CA ARG A 53 -2.41 -2.36 0.22
C ARG A 53 -2.34 -2.11 1.74
N GLY A 54 -1.23 -2.49 2.39
CA GLY A 54 -0.99 -2.22 3.80
C GLY A 54 -0.97 -0.73 4.11
N ALA A 55 -0.37 0.10 3.25
CA ALA A 55 -0.35 1.56 3.41
C ALA A 55 -1.76 2.17 3.32
N SER A 56 -2.55 1.78 2.29
CA SER A 56 -3.94 2.26 2.17
C SER A 56 -4.84 1.78 3.31
N LEU A 57 -4.61 0.56 3.85
CA LEU A 57 -5.32 0.08 5.04
C LEU A 57 -4.95 0.91 6.27
N ALA A 58 -3.67 1.16 6.49
CA ALA A 58 -3.18 1.98 7.60
C ALA A 58 -3.71 3.42 7.51
N LEU A 59 -3.64 4.04 6.32
CA LEU A 59 -4.20 5.36 6.07
C LEU A 59 -5.70 5.41 6.34
N GLY A 60 -6.46 4.46 5.80
CA GLY A 60 -7.90 4.37 6.04
C GLY A 60 -8.24 4.18 7.51
N GLN A 61 -7.41 3.48 8.27
CA GLN A 61 -7.55 3.32 9.72
C GLN A 61 -7.26 4.63 10.45
N LEU A 62 -6.16 5.32 10.13
CA LEU A 62 -5.84 6.64 10.69
C LEU A 62 -6.97 7.65 10.47
N LEU A 63 -7.48 7.73 9.24
CA LEU A 63 -8.59 8.63 8.93
C LEU A 63 -9.85 8.27 9.71
N SER A 64 -10.17 6.98 9.91
CA SER A 64 -11.37 6.53 10.62
C SER A 64 -11.40 6.94 12.09
N PHE A 65 -10.27 7.21 12.72
CA PHE A 65 -10.25 7.68 14.11
C PHE A 65 -10.81 9.09 14.25
N SER A 66 -10.63 9.94 13.23
CA SER A 66 -10.96 11.38 13.31
C SER A 66 -12.10 11.80 12.41
N PHE A 67 -12.38 11.04 11.36
CA PHE A 67 -13.32 11.37 10.29
C PHE A 67 -14.32 10.23 10.05
N GLU A 68 -15.46 10.57 9.44
CA GLU A 68 -16.40 9.59 8.89
C GLU A 68 -16.10 9.38 7.41
N ILE A 69 -15.61 8.21 7.02
CA ILE A 69 -15.35 7.90 5.61
C ILE A 69 -16.67 7.48 4.95
N THR A 70 -17.28 8.39 4.21
CA THR A 70 -18.59 8.19 3.58
C THR A 70 -18.50 7.64 2.16
N GLY A 71 -17.34 7.71 1.54
CA GLY A 71 -17.12 7.18 0.21
C GLY A 71 -15.67 6.81 -0.02
N ARG A 72 -15.45 5.84 -0.93
CA ARG A 72 -14.11 5.36 -1.29
C ARG A 72 -14.04 5.06 -2.77
N VAL A 73 -12.90 5.38 -3.38
CA VAL A 73 -12.59 4.97 -4.75
C VAL A 73 -11.14 4.50 -4.84
N SER A 74 -10.92 3.35 -5.48
CA SER A 74 -9.58 2.80 -5.69
C SER A 74 -8.82 3.60 -6.73
N GLY A 75 -7.49 3.68 -6.58
CA GLY A 75 -6.59 4.17 -7.63
C GLY A 75 -6.63 3.32 -8.91
N ASP A 76 -6.95 2.03 -8.77
CA ASP A 76 -7.18 1.11 -9.89
C ASP A 76 -8.59 1.22 -10.50
N PHE A 77 -9.41 2.17 -10.02
CA PHE A 77 -10.78 2.37 -10.46
C PHE A 77 -10.90 2.44 -11.99
N PHE A 78 -9.90 2.96 -12.68
CA PHE A 78 -9.90 3.08 -14.13
C PHE A 78 -9.86 1.73 -14.86
N VAL A 79 -9.09 0.78 -14.36
CA VAL A 79 -9.08 -0.57 -14.91
C VAL A 79 -10.43 -1.23 -14.67
N LEU A 80 -11.03 -0.97 -13.50
CA LEU A 80 -12.34 -1.51 -13.11
C LEU A 80 -13.51 -0.69 -13.65
N ALA A 81 -13.41 0.62 -13.79
CA ALA A 81 -14.50 1.43 -14.30
C ALA A 81 -14.66 1.35 -15.80
N THR A 82 -13.58 1.13 -16.54
CA THR A 82 -13.70 0.76 -17.95
C THR A 82 -14.41 -0.60 -18.06
N ALA A 83 -14.11 -1.55 -17.18
CA ALA A 83 -14.81 -2.84 -17.12
C ALA A 83 -16.23 -2.75 -16.55
N GLU A 84 -16.49 -1.88 -15.55
CA GLU A 84 -17.84 -1.65 -14.98
C GLU A 84 -18.70 -0.73 -15.85
N ALA A 85 -18.11 0.16 -16.63
CA ALA A 85 -18.81 1.07 -17.54
C ALA A 85 -19.05 0.46 -18.93
N GLY A 86 -18.29 -0.58 -19.29
CA GLY A 86 -18.46 -1.30 -20.54
C GLY A 86 -19.50 -2.43 -20.44
N TYR A 87 -19.94 -2.92 -21.62
CA TYR A 87 -20.87 -4.07 -21.75
C TYR A 87 -20.41 -5.31 -20.97
N VAL A 88 -19.12 -5.50 -20.77
CA VAL A 88 -18.52 -6.65 -20.08
C VAL A 88 -18.60 -6.50 -18.57
N GLY A 89 -18.56 -5.29 -18.02
CA GLY A 89 -18.76 -5.03 -16.59
C GLY A 89 -20.17 -5.41 -16.10
N THR A 90 -21.18 -5.37 -16.98
CA THR A 90 -22.51 -5.85 -16.69
C THR A 90 -22.65 -7.37 -16.87
N LEU A 91 -21.79 -8.02 -17.64
CA LEU A 91 -21.83 -9.44 -17.93
C LEU A 91 -20.91 -10.27 -17.03
N VAL A 92 -19.83 -9.70 -16.50
CA VAL A 92 -18.87 -10.42 -15.67
C VAL A 92 -19.15 -10.11 -14.19
N SER A 93 -19.82 -11.05 -13.54
CA SER A 93 -20.01 -11.04 -12.08
C SER A 93 -18.63 -10.95 -11.38
N PRO A 94 -18.55 -10.30 -10.21
CA PRO A 94 -17.33 -10.30 -9.38
C PRO A 94 -16.71 -11.68 -9.13
N LYS A 95 -17.50 -12.75 -9.20
CA LYS A 95 -17.06 -14.15 -9.13
C LYS A 95 -16.09 -14.53 -10.27
N TYR A 96 -16.23 -13.96 -11.45
CA TYR A 96 -15.39 -14.25 -12.62
C TYR A 96 -14.19 -13.31 -12.75
N TYR A 97 -14.10 -12.30 -11.88
CA TYR A 97 -12.97 -11.37 -11.87
C TYR A 97 -11.64 -12.09 -11.64
N SER A 98 -11.61 -13.14 -10.83
CA SER A 98 -10.40 -13.95 -10.62
C SER A 98 -9.97 -14.70 -11.87
N VAL A 99 -10.91 -15.22 -12.65
CA VAL A 99 -10.66 -15.91 -13.94
C VAL A 99 -10.19 -14.90 -14.98
N PHE A 100 -10.86 -13.76 -15.07
CA PHE A 100 -10.51 -12.67 -15.98
C PHE A 100 -9.13 -12.10 -15.66
N ARG A 101 -8.81 -11.93 -14.38
CA ARG A 101 -7.49 -11.52 -13.89
C ARG A 101 -6.39 -12.54 -14.24
N HIS A 102 -6.69 -13.82 -14.17
CA HIS A 102 -5.75 -14.88 -14.58
C HIS A 102 -5.47 -14.84 -16.09
N LEU A 103 -6.48 -14.54 -16.89
CA LEU A 103 -6.34 -14.26 -18.33
C LEU A 103 -5.56 -12.97 -18.61
N LEU A 104 -5.77 -11.91 -17.83
CA LEU A 104 -5.03 -10.65 -17.91
C LEU A 104 -3.53 -10.84 -17.61
N ASN A 105 -3.20 -11.65 -16.60
CA ASN A 105 -1.81 -11.96 -16.24
C ASN A 105 -1.11 -12.85 -17.29
N ARG A 106 -1.84 -13.67 -18.03
CA ARG A 106 -1.30 -14.51 -19.12
C ARG A 106 -1.15 -13.79 -20.45
N GLY A 107 -1.76 -12.63 -20.66
CA GLY A 107 -1.74 -11.99 -21.96
C GLY A 107 -1.94 -10.47 -21.92
N ARG A 108 -0.86 -9.70 -21.67
CA ARG A 108 -0.87 -8.22 -21.93
C ARG A 108 -1.42 -7.88 -23.31
N ARG A 109 -1.21 -8.75 -24.33
CA ARG A 109 -1.74 -8.57 -25.68
C ARG A 109 -3.25 -8.78 -25.77
N LEU A 110 -3.81 -9.75 -25.02
CA LEU A 110 -5.26 -9.99 -24.95
C LEU A 110 -5.98 -8.84 -24.23
N PHE A 111 -5.40 -8.30 -23.16
CA PHE A 111 -5.94 -7.13 -22.48
C PHE A 111 -5.91 -5.88 -23.36
N ALA A 112 -4.79 -5.62 -24.04
CA ALA A 112 -4.69 -4.52 -24.98
C ALA A 112 -5.69 -4.63 -26.15
N TRP A 113 -5.92 -5.86 -26.63
CA TRP A 113 -6.93 -6.14 -27.64
C TRP A 113 -8.34 -5.94 -27.09
N TYR A 114 -8.62 -6.41 -25.87
CA TYR A 114 -9.88 -6.21 -25.18
C TYR A 114 -10.20 -4.72 -24.99
N ILE A 115 -9.25 -3.91 -24.53
CA ILE A 115 -9.40 -2.46 -24.41
C ILE A 115 -9.71 -1.82 -25.78
N LYS A 116 -9.01 -2.25 -26.85
CA LYS A 116 -9.28 -1.79 -28.20
C LYS A 116 -10.69 -2.17 -28.66
N LEU A 117 -11.16 -3.37 -28.33
CA LEU A 117 -12.50 -3.82 -28.64
C LEU A 117 -13.56 -3.01 -27.88
N GLU A 118 -13.34 -2.74 -26.58
CA GLU A 118 -14.22 -1.89 -25.81
C GLU A 118 -14.30 -0.45 -26.38
N HIS A 119 -13.17 0.13 -26.76
CA HIS A 119 -13.16 1.42 -27.46
C HIS A 119 -13.92 1.38 -28.81
N PHE A 120 -13.73 0.31 -29.57
CA PHE A 120 -14.45 0.11 -30.83
C PHE A 120 -15.96 -0.05 -30.59
N LEU A 121 -16.38 -0.68 -29.50
CA LEU A 121 -17.79 -0.80 -29.10
C LEU A 121 -18.35 0.45 -28.41
N GLY A 122 -17.59 1.56 -28.37
CA GLY A 122 -18.04 2.83 -27.86
C GLY A 122 -17.86 3.04 -26.35
N ALA A 123 -17.08 2.17 -25.69
CA ALA A 123 -16.66 2.45 -24.33
C ALA A 123 -15.74 3.68 -24.32
N LYS A 124 -16.17 4.74 -23.61
CA LYS A 124 -15.40 5.98 -23.51
C LYS A 124 -14.43 5.90 -22.35
N ASP A 125 -13.19 6.21 -22.63
CA ASP A 125 -12.25 6.56 -21.58
C ASP A 125 -12.62 7.94 -21.04
N PHE A 126 -13.05 8.01 -19.77
CA PHE A 126 -13.44 9.28 -19.15
C PHE A 126 -12.24 10.09 -18.69
N ILE A 127 -11.03 9.50 -18.69
CA ILE A 127 -9.80 10.19 -18.35
C ILE A 127 -9.07 10.65 -19.60
N ALA A 128 -8.98 11.98 -19.69
CA ALA A 128 -8.16 12.69 -20.65
C ALA A 128 -6.80 13.06 -20.02
N GLU A 129 -5.87 13.50 -20.86
CA GLU A 129 -4.61 14.09 -20.38
C GLU A 129 -4.80 15.40 -19.64
N ASP A 130 -5.88 16.12 -19.95
CA ASP A 130 -6.29 17.31 -19.21
C ASP A 130 -7.28 16.94 -18.10
N PRO A 131 -6.94 17.17 -16.82
CA PRO A 131 -7.84 16.91 -15.70
C PRO A 131 -9.19 17.64 -15.82
N ALA A 132 -9.22 18.84 -16.38
CA ALA A 132 -10.46 19.58 -16.58
C ALA A 132 -11.40 18.88 -17.58
N GLU A 133 -10.87 18.40 -18.69
CA GLU A 133 -11.60 17.59 -19.67
C GLU A 133 -12.11 16.28 -19.06
N SER A 134 -11.31 15.63 -18.21
CA SER A 134 -11.74 14.43 -17.49
C SER A 134 -12.98 14.68 -16.63
N ILE A 135 -13.05 15.83 -15.96
CA ILE A 135 -14.22 16.18 -15.15
C ILE A 135 -15.40 16.60 -16.01
N ASP A 136 -15.19 17.27 -17.12
CA ASP A 136 -16.26 17.57 -18.09
C ASP A 136 -16.88 16.27 -18.63
N ASN A 137 -16.05 15.27 -18.97
CA ASN A 137 -16.49 13.92 -19.36
C ASN A 137 -17.28 13.24 -18.24
N LEU A 138 -16.81 13.29 -16.98
CA LEU A 138 -17.52 12.76 -15.84
C LEU A 138 -18.90 13.41 -15.69
N LEU A 139 -18.98 14.71 -15.73
CA LEU A 139 -20.23 15.47 -15.57
C LEU A 139 -21.23 15.19 -16.70
N ALA A 140 -20.75 15.07 -17.93
CA ALA A 140 -21.58 14.76 -19.09
C ALA A 140 -22.16 13.35 -19.06
N HIS A 141 -21.42 12.40 -18.48
CA HIS A 141 -21.76 10.97 -18.55
C HIS A 141 -22.27 10.36 -17.24
N LYS A 142 -22.18 11.05 -16.09
CA LYS A 142 -22.59 10.53 -14.78
C LYS A 142 -24.03 10.01 -14.73
N HIS A 143 -24.93 10.55 -15.56
CA HIS A 143 -26.34 10.11 -15.60
C HIS A 143 -26.51 8.74 -16.30
N ARG A 144 -25.53 8.30 -17.06
CA ARG A 144 -25.56 7.05 -17.83
C ARG A 144 -24.67 5.96 -17.21
N HIS A 145 -23.79 6.33 -16.29
CA HIS A 145 -22.80 5.43 -15.69
C HIS A 145 -22.89 5.47 -14.17
N PRO A 146 -23.43 4.43 -13.54
CA PRO A 146 -23.63 4.37 -12.07
C PRO A 146 -22.35 4.61 -11.26
N ALA A 147 -21.19 4.14 -11.77
CA ALA A 147 -19.92 4.34 -11.10
C ALA A 147 -19.50 5.81 -11.06
N LEU A 148 -19.69 6.55 -12.18
CA LEU A 148 -19.39 7.98 -12.24
C LEU A 148 -20.38 8.79 -11.38
N ALA A 149 -21.67 8.40 -11.39
CA ALA A 149 -22.69 9.00 -10.52
C ALA A 149 -22.32 8.83 -9.05
N ARG A 150 -21.88 7.62 -8.66
CA ARG A 150 -21.45 7.31 -7.27
C ARG A 150 -20.29 8.20 -6.86
N ILE A 151 -19.21 8.30 -7.66
CA ILE A 151 -18.07 9.16 -7.36
C ILE A 151 -18.50 10.61 -7.18
N TYR A 152 -19.28 11.14 -8.13
CA TYR A 152 -19.74 12.52 -8.06
C TYR A 152 -20.58 12.79 -6.80
N ASN A 153 -21.54 11.91 -6.48
CA ASN A 153 -22.41 12.06 -5.33
C ASN A 153 -21.61 11.96 -4.02
N GLN A 154 -20.72 10.99 -3.89
CA GLN A 154 -19.86 10.85 -2.71
C GLN A 154 -18.95 12.07 -2.52
N ALA A 155 -18.33 12.57 -3.58
CA ALA A 155 -17.54 13.80 -3.53
C ALA A 155 -18.38 15.02 -3.15
N LYS A 156 -19.61 15.11 -3.66
CA LYS A 156 -20.53 16.21 -3.37
C LYS A 156 -21.01 16.20 -1.91
N GLU A 157 -21.31 15.03 -1.35
CA GLU A 157 -21.82 14.85 0.01
C GLU A 157 -20.73 14.94 1.09
N ALA A 158 -19.48 14.71 0.74
CA ALA A 158 -18.37 14.82 1.67
C ALA A 158 -18.09 16.27 2.06
N ASP A 159 -17.54 16.46 3.26
CA ASP A 159 -17.07 17.78 3.73
C ASP A 159 -15.67 18.08 3.18
N LEU A 160 -14.85 17.07 2.95
CA LEU A 160 -13.50 17.17 2.38
C LEU A 160 -13.15 15.94 1.54
N MET A 161 -12.14 16.09 0.69
CA MET A 161 -11.56 15.01 -0.09
C MET A 161 -10.13 14.74 0.35
N VAL A 162 -9.81 13.49 0.65
CA VAL A 162 -8.45 13.02 0.97
C VAL A 162 -8.02 12.03 -0.10
N LEU A 163 -6.93 12.34 -0.78
CA LEU A 163 -6.37 11.53 -1.84
C LEU A 163 -5.07 10.86 -1.36
N ASP A 164 -5.02 9.54 -1.44
CA ASP A 164 -3.79 8.75 -1.26
C ASP A 164 -3.01 8.75 -2.57
N GLY A 165 -1.90 9.48 -2.59
CA GLY A 165 -1.08 9.58 -3.81
C GLY A 165 -0.16 8.37 -3.99
N ASP A 166 0.12 7.63 -2.93
CA ASP A 166 1.06 6.50 -2.91
C ASP A 166 2.33 6.79 -3.75
N GLY A 167 2.73 5.89 -4.63
CA GLY A 167 3.83 6.05 -5.60
C GLY A 167 3.35 6.37 -7.02
N ASP A 168 2.19 7.02 -7.17
CA ASP A 168 1.50 7.11 -8.45
C ASP A 168 1.63 8.46 -9.18
N ILE A 169 2.10 9.52 -8.51
CA ILE A 169 2.32 10.80 -9.16
C ILE A 169 3.73 10.86 -9.75
N ILE A 170 3.87 10.26 -10.94
CA ILE A 170 5.11 10.23 -11.71
C ILE A 170 4.87 10.85 -13.08
N PHE A 171 5.62 11.91 -13.38
CA PHE A 171 5.51 12.64 -14.65
C PHE A 171 6.24 11.91 -15.78
N SER A 172 5.62 10.82 -16.28
CA SER A 172 6.14 9.98 -17.37
C SER A 172 5.58 10.38 -18.72
N SER A 173 6.27 10.01 -19.78
CA SER A 173 5.80 10.17 -21.16
C SER A 173 5.71 8.78 -21.84
N PRO A 174 4.50 8.28 -22.20
CA PRO A 174 3.17 8.88 -21.98
C PRO A 174 2.80 8.97 -20.49
N PRO A 175 1.82 9.83 -20.15
CA PRO A 175 1.40 10.00 -18.76
C PRO A 175 0.78 8.71 -18.18
N ARG A 176 1.01 8.48 -16.91
CA ARG A 176 0.39 7.35 -16.19
C ARG A 176 -1.07 7.64 -15.90
N ARG A 177 -1.94 6.66 -16.13
CA ARG A 177 -3.38 6.83 -15.89
C ARG A 177 -3.69 7.10 -14.41
N GLN A 178 -2.97 6.48 -13.49
CA GLN A 178 -3.12 6.75 -12.05
C GLN A 178 -2.81 8.23 -11.73
N THR A 179 -1.74 8.77 -12.31
CA THR A 179 -1.41 10.20 -12.15
C THR A 179 -2.56 11.07 -12.67
N LEU A 180 -3.05 10.81 -13.89
CA LEU A 180 -4.15 11.55 -14.49
C LEU A 180 -5.44 11.45 -13.67
N PHE A 181 -5.72 10.27 -13.12
CA PHE A 181 -6.86 10.06 -12.24
C PHE A 181 -6.80 10.92 -10.97
N LEU A 182 -5.67 10.85 -10.25
CA LEU A 182 -5.50 11.64 -9.03
C LEU A 182 -5.66 13.14 -9.33
N LEU A 183 -5.05 13.63 -10.41
CA LEU A 183 -5.22 15.04 -10.83
C LEU A 183 -6.67 15.37 -11.19
N ALA A 184 -7.39 14.48 -11.88
CA ALA A 184 -8.81 14.66 -12.16
C ALA A 184 -9.66 14.70 -10.88
N MET A 185 -9.35 13.87 -9.88
CA MET A 185 -10.07 13.90 -8.60
C MET A 185 -9.77 15.17 -7.79
N ILE A 186 -8.56 15.72 -7.86
CA ILE A 186 -8.25 17.04 -7.30
C ILE A 186 -9.09 18.11 -8.00
N GLU A 187 -9.12 18.13 -9.34
CA GLU A 187 -9.96 19.04 -10.13
C GLU A 187 -11.44 18.93 -9.75
N LEU A 188 -11.97 17.71 -9.55
CA LEU A 188 -13.34 17.50 -9.08
C LEU A 188 -13.59 18.17 -7.72
N GLY A 189 -12.68 17.97 -6.77
CA GLY A 189 -12.79 18.58 -5.45
C GLY A 189 -12.81 20.11 -5.51
N ILE A 190 -11.91 20.70 -6.32
CA ILE A 190 -11.84 22.15 -6.52
C ILE A 190 -13.15 22.67 -7.13
N ARG A 191 -13.69 22.03 -8.19
CA ARG A 191 -14.96 22.43 -8.80
C ARG A 191 -16.15 22.31 -7.86
N LEU A 192 -16.12 21.32 -6.96
CA LEU A 192 -17.14 21.17 -5.92
C LEU A 192 -16.90 22.08 -4.70
N LYS A 193 -15.86 22.91 -4.72
CA LYS A 193 -15.44 23.80 -3.63
C LYS A 193 -15.22 23.05 -2.31
N LYS A 194 -14.69 21.84 -2.40
CA LYS A 194 -14.32 21.04 -1.23
C LYS A 194 -12.86 21.28 -0.85
N PRO A 195 -12.52 21.29 0.44
CA PRO A 195 -11.12 21.16 0.86
C PRO A 195 -10.52 19.86 0.30
N VAL A 196 -9.40 19.96 -0.41
CA VAL A 196 -8.69 18.84 -1.03
C VAL A 196 -7.34 18.67 -0.34
N PHE A 197 -7.04 17.45 0.06
CA PHE A 197 -5.79 17.04 0.67
C PHE A 197 -5.18 15.91 -0.14
N LEU A 198 -3.95 16.07 -0.59
CA LEU A 198 -3.17 14.99 -1.17
C LEU A 198 -2.19 14.50 -0.09
N VAL A 199 -2.26 13.22 0.25
CA VAL A 199 -1.50 12.66 1.38
C VAL A 199 -0.72 11.41 0.96
N ASN A 200 0.24 11.02 1.79
CA ASN A 200 0.99 9.77 1.62
C ASN A 200 1.62 9.65 0.23
N SER A 201 2.06 10.77 -0.35
CA SER A 201 2.41 10.86 -1.76
C SER A 201 3.90 10.85 -2.03
N MET A 202 4.31 10.15 -3.09
CA MET A 202 5.58 10.34 -3.76
C MET A 202 5.33 11.11 -5.06
N ILE A 203 6.11 12.15 -5.31
CA ILE A 203 6.04 12.96 -6.53
C ILE A 203 7.43 13.03 -7.18
N SER A 204 7.51 12.67 -8.46
CA SER A 204 8.78 12.67 -9.20
C SER A 204 8.61 12.73 -10.71
N ASP A 205 9.70 13.03 -11.41
CA ASP A 205 9.83 12.70 -12.83
C ASP A 205 10.04 11.19 -13.04
N CYS A 206 9.78 10.73 -14.26
CA CYS A 206 10.14 9.39 -14.66
C CYS A 206 11.56 9.36 -15.25
N PRO A 207 12.52 8.69 -14.62
CA PRO A 207 13.89 8.65 -15.14
C PRO A 207 14.02 7.82 -16.43
N LEU A 208 13.04 6.95 -16.73
CA LEU A 208 13.10 6.03 -17.88
C LEU A 208 12.48 6.60 -19.15
N THR A 209 11.39 7.36 -19.02
CA THR A 209 10.61 7.84 -20.17
C THR A 209 10.66 9.36 -20.34
N GLY A 210 11.36 10.03 -19.43
CA GLY A 210 11.43 11.47 -19.38
C GLY A 210 10.17 12.13 -18.78
N ARG A 211 10.25 13.45 -18.63
CA ARG A 211 9.23 14.30 -18.00
C ARG A 211 8.10 14.62 -18.98
N ASN A 212 6.86 14.47 -18.56
CA ASN A 212 5.70 15.01 -19.25
C ASN A 212 5.38 16.42 -18.73
N ASN A 213 5.78 17.44 -19.48
CA ASN A 213 5.61 18.84 -19.07
C ASN A 213 4.14 19.27 -19.00
N ARG A 214 3.24 18.67 -19.80
CA ARG A 214 1.80 19.00 -19.78
C ARG A 214 1.16 18.51 -18.49
N THR A 215 1.43 17.27 -18.12
CA THR A 215 0.95 16.71 -16.84
C THR A 215 1.56 17.43 -15.64
N LEU A 216 2.84 17.80 -15.70
CA LEU A 216 3.50 18.59 -14.66
C LEU A 216 2.84 19.98 -14.51
N ALA A 217 2.55 20.69 -15.62
CA ALA A 217 1.87 21.99 -15.57
C ALA A 217 0.46 21.89 -14.96
N ALA A 218 -0.29 20.84 -15.30
CA ALA A 218 -1.57 20.56 -14.67
C ALA A 218 -1.44 20.30 -13.16
N ALA A 219 -0.43 19.51 -12.77
CA ALA A 219 -0.15 19.23 -11.36
C ALA A 219 0.20 20.52 -10.59
N LYS A 220 1.10 21.38 -11.12
CA LYS A 220 1.45 22.68 -10.51
C LYS A 220 0.19 23.51 -10.20
N ARG A 221 -0.68 23.68 -11.20
CA ARG A 221 -1.93 24.43 -11.08
C ARG A 221 -2.88 23.84 -10.02
N LEU A 222 -2.98 22.52 -9.97
CA LEU A 222 -3.94 21.84 -9.09
C LEU A 222 -3.43 21.70 -7.65
N LEU A 223 -2.16 21.34 -7.47
CA LEU A 223 -1.59 21.14 -6.15
C LEU A 223 -1.46 22.46 -5.36
N ALA A 224 -1.26 23.58 -6.06
CA ALA A 224 -1.30 24.90 -5.43
C ALA A 224 -2.69 25.26 -4.85
N GLN A 225 -3.77 24.58 -5.28
CA GLN A 225 -5.12 24.77 -4.76
C GLN A 225 -5.54 23.74 -3.71
N CYS A 226 -4.70 22.72 -3.45
CA CYS A 226 -4.90 21.83 -2.34
C CYS A 226 -4.68 22.56 -1.01
N ARG A 227 -5.41 22.19 0.04
CA ARG A 227 -5.18 22.71 1.39
C ARG A 227 -3.77 22.42 1.86
N THR A 228 -3.33 21.19 1.60
CA THR A 228 -1.93 20.79 1.79
C THR A 228 -1.64 19.50 1.02
N VAL A 229 -0.36 19.28 0.77
CA VAL A 229 0.20 18.08 0.13
C VAL A 229 1.22 17.47 1.09
N SER A 230 0.92 16.31 1.65
CA SER A 230 1.90 15.59 2.46
C SER A 230 2.67 14.57 1.63
N LEU A 231 3.98 14.75 1.60
CA LEU A 231 4.93 13.88 0.90
C LEU A 231 5.49 12.87 1.89
N ARG A 232 5.57 11.61 1.47
CA ARG A 232 6.03 10.52 2.34
C ARG A 232 7.54 10.33 2.38
N ASP A 233 8.26 11.11 1.59
CA ASP A 233 9.71 11.04 1.50
C ASP A 233 10.34 12.41 1.24
N PRO A 234 11.60 12.62 1.71
CA PRO A 234 12.29 13.89 1.59
C PRO A 234 12.54 14.34 0.16
N GLU A 235 12.89 13.43 -0.75
CA GLU A 235 13.17 13.77 -2.14
C GLU A 235 11.94 14.28 -2.88
N SER A 236 10.75 13.73 -2.57
CA SER A 236 9.49 14.24 -3.09
C SER A 236 9.20 15.64 -2.55
N LEU A 237 9.50 15.89 -1.27
CA LEU A 237 9.34 17.23 -0.69
C LEU A 237 10.28 18.23 -1.38
N GLU A 238 11.56 17.91 -1.50
CA GLU A 238 12.55 18.73 -2.21
C GLU A 238 12.12 19.00 -3.66
N TYR A 239 11.60 17.96 -4.35
CA TYR A 239 11.09 18.09 -5.71
C TYR A 239 9.90 19.07 -5.78
N VAL A 240 8.92 18.93 -4.89
CA VAL A 240 7.74 19.82 -4.87
C VAL A 240 8.12 21.26 -4.51
N GLN A 241 8.97 21.46 -3.53
CA GLN A 241 9.46 22.80 -3.15
C GLN A 241 10.19 23.50 -4.29
N LYS A 242 10.95 22.74 -5.08
CA LYS A 242 11.68 23.27 -6.26
C LYS A 242 10.78 23.53 -7.46
N GLU A 243 9.97 22.55 -7.83
CA GLU A 243 9.21 22.59 -9.09
C GLU A 243 7.82 23.23 -8.93
N MET A 244 7.27 23.24 -7.70
CA MET A 244 5.89 23.68 -7.38
C MET A 244 5.88 24.54 -6.12
N PRO A 245 6.63 25.67 -6.08
CA PRO A 245 6.85 26.45 -4.85
C PRO A 245 5.56 27.05 -4.25
N GLU A 246 4.49 27.17 -5.05
CA GLU A 246 3.18 27.65 -4.57
C GLU A 246 2.37 26.58 -3.84
N THR A 247 2.84 25.33 -3.82
CA THR A 247 2.17 24.21 -3.16
C THR A 247 2.47 24.24 -1.67
N ASN A 248 1.44 24.28 -0.82
CA ASN A 248 1.60 24.07 0.62
C ASN A 248 1.96 22.60 0.87
N SER A 249 3.23 22.32 1.09
CA SER A 249 3.75 20.95 1.19
C SER A 249 4.50 20.69 2.49
N SER A 250 4.38 19.47 3.01
CA SER A 250 5.03 19.01 4.23
C SER A 250 5.47 17.55 4.11
N PHE A 251 6.50 17.17 4.86
CA PHE A 251 6.88 15.77 5.01
C PHE A 251 6.05 15.12 6.13
N ILE A 252 5.43 14.00 5.82
CA ILE A 252 4.81 13.08 6.79
C ILE A 252 5.14 11.67 6.28
N PRO A 253 5.83 10.83 7.08
CA PRO A 253 6.20 9.49 6.66
C PRO A 253 5.00 8.64 6.21
N ASP A 254 5.28 7.62 5.41
CA ASP A 254 4.26 6.71 4.88
C ASP A 254 3.35 6.17 5.99
N SER A 255 2.05 6.14 5.72
CA SER A 255 1.01 5.72 6.65
C SER A 255 1.23 4.30 7.19
N LEU A 256 1.95 3.44 6.46
CA LEU A 256 2.25 2.08 6.90
C LEU A 256 3.09 2.05 8.18
N PHE A 257 3.90 3.08 8.46
CA PHE A 257 4.63 3.17 9.72
C PHE A 257 3.70 3.21 10.94
N ALA A 258 2.46 3.69 10.81
CA ALA A 258 1.48 3.68 11.90
C ALA A 258 1.16 2.26 12.42
N TRP A 259 1.47 1.22 11.65
CA TRP A 259 1.34 -0.17 12.09
C TRP A 259 2.51 -0.67 12.95
N PHE A 260 3.45 0.20 13.34
CA PHE A 260 4.59 -0.19 14.17
C PHE A 260 4.17 -0.97 15.43
N SER A 261 3.11 -0.54 16.10
CA SER A 261 2.62 -1.21 17.32
C SER A 261 2.18 -2.66 17.10
N LEU A 262 1.81 -3.04 15.87
CA LEU A 262 1.48 -4.43 15.55
C LEU A 262 2.71 -5.35 15.54
N TYR A 263 3.91 -4.77 15.41
CA TYR A 263 5.18 -5.48 15.27
C TYR A 263 6.14 -5.21 16.43
N GLU A 264 5.77 -4.34 17.38
CA GLU A 264 6.57 -4.02 18.54
C GLU A 264 6.52 -5.18 19.57
N ASN A 265 7.69 -5.61 20.05
CA ASN A 265 7.86 -6.45 21.26
C ASN A 265 6.92 -7.67 21.39
N GLY A 266 6.88 -8.53 20.38
CA GLY A 266 6.12 -9.79 20.45
C GLY A 266 4.62 -9.65 20.18
N ASN A 267 4.12 -8.44 19.85
CA ASN A 267 2.74 -8.27 19.38
C ASN A 267 2.51 -8.97 18.04
N SER A 268 3.53 -9.03 17.17
CA SER A 268 3.51 -9.90 16.01
C SER A 268 4.10 -11.26 16.40
N ARG A 269 3.35 -12.33 16.18
CA ARG A 269 3.89 -13.67 16.29
C ARG A 269 4.86 -13.92 15.14
N PRO A 270 6.00 -14.60 15.39
CA PRO A 270 6.78 -15.14 14.29
C PRO A 270 5.87 -15.97 13.39
N PRO A 271 6.07 -15.96 12.08
CA PRO A 271 5.32 -16.83 11.19
C PRO A 271 5.59 -18.27 11.57
N LEU A 272 4.54 -19.03 11.87
CA LEU A 272 4.61 -20.43 12.20
C LEU A 272 4.31 -21.27 10.96
N ASN A 273 4.95 -22.42 10.86
CA ASN A 273 4.66 -23.39 9.82
C ASN A 273 3.19 -23.82 9.91
N GLY A 274 2.45 -23.76 8.80
CA GLY A 274 1.06 -24.16 8.73
C GLY A 274 0.02 -23.14 9.22
N ASP A 275 0.43 -22.00 9.79
CA ASP A 275 -0.51 -20.95 10.25
C ASP A 275 -1.08 -20.08 9.10
N PHE A 276 -0.74 -20.39 7.88
CA PHE A 276 -1.21 -19.64 6.73
C PHE A 276 -2.57 -20.14 6.27
N LEU A 277 -3.63 -19.47 6.72
CA LEU A 277 -4.93 -19.60 6.12
C LEU A 277 -4.89 -18.92 4.73
N LEU A 278 -4.58 -19.71 3.71
CA LEU A 278 -4.69 -19.24 2.34
C LEU A 278 -6.17 -19.12 1.96
N PRO A 279 -6.56 -18.03 1.29
CA PRO A 279 -7.90 -17.92 0.74
C PRO A 279 -8.22 -19.03 -0.29
N HIS A 280 -7.20 -19.71 -0.82
CA HIS A 280 -7.29 -20.79 -1.79
C HIS A 280 -6.26 -21.89 -1.46
N PRO A 281 -6.58 -22.84 -0.61
CA PRO A 281 -5.69 -23.94 -0.21
C PRO A 281 -5.24 -24.84 -1.38
N GLU A 282 -5.89 -24.76 -2.52
CA GLU A 282 -5.62 -25.59 -3.70
C GLU A 282 -4.32 -25.24 -4.44
N LYS A 283 -3.57 -24.21 -4.00
CA LYS A 283 -2.33 -23.77 -4.64
C LYS A 283 -1.10 -23.95 -3.77
N ASP A 284 -1.15 -24.87 -2.87
CA ASP A 284 -0.21 -25.02 -1.73
C ASP A 284 1.12 -25.68 -2.04
N GLU A 285 1.51 -25.90 -3.30
CA GLU A 285 2.81 -26.51 -3.63
C GLU A 285 4.01 -25.77 -3.00
N TYR A 286 3.85 -24.48 -2.66
CA TYR A 286 4.93 -23.64 -2.13
C TYR A 286 4.95 -23.56 -0.62
N TRP A 287 3.80 -23.60 0.07
CA TRP A 287 3.73 -23.40 1.52
C TRP A 287 4.35 -24.53 2.31
N GLY A 288 4.25 -25.77 1.85
CA GLY A 288 4.88 -26.92 2.49
C GLY A 288 6.40 -26.85 2.57
N LYS A 289 7.04 -25.91 1.87
CA LYS A 289 8.48 -25.68 1.88
C LYS A 289 8.91 -24.52 2.77
N LEU A 290 7.97 -23.76 3.35
CA LEU A 290 8.26 -22.63 4.23
C LEU A 290 8.40 -23.14 5.67
N ASP A 291 9.58 -22.98 6.23
CA ASP A 291 9.89 -23.32 7.61
C ASP A 291 10.57 -22.13 8.29
N PHE A 292 9.78 -21.37 9.01
CA PHE A 292 10.23 -20.16 9.70
C PHE A 292 10.82 -20.44 11.09
N SER A 293 10.98 -21.70 11.48
CA SER A 293 11.59 -22.08 12.77
C SER A 293 13.09 -21.78 12.83
N GLN A 294 13.73 -21.62 11.69
CA GLN A 294 15.15 -21.31 11.56
C GLN A 294 15.36 -19.88 11.05
N PRO A 295 16.48 -19.22 11.38
CA PRO A 295 16.81 -17.91 10.85
C PRO A 295 16.82 -17.89 9.31
N TYR A 296 16.20 -16.87 8.71
CA TYR A 296 16.04 -16.78 7.27
C TYR A 296 16.27 -15.35 6.74
N ILE A 297 16.57 -15.30 5.46
CA ILE A 297 16.70 -14.06 4.65
C ILE A 297 15.57 -14.06 3.62
N CYS A 298 14.97 -12.90 3.39
CA CYS A 298 13.98 -12.71 2.34
C CYS A 298 14.56 -11.92 1.16
N ILE A 299 14.25 -12.35 -0.06
CA ILE A 299 14.55 -11.62 -1.30
C ILE A 299 13.22 -11.33 -2.00
N GLY A 300 12.89 -10.05 -2.13
CA GLY A 300 11.70 -9.58 -2.83
C GLY A 300 12.04 -9.04 -4.22
N GLY A 301 11.06 -8.97 -5.10
CA GLY A 301 11.22 -8.42 -6.43
C GLY A 301 11.40 -6.91 -6.47
N GLY A 302 11.11 -6.35 -7.63
CA GLY A 302 11.16 -4.91 -7.89
C GLY A 302 10.43 -4.54 -9.16
N ALA A 303 9.88 -3.33 -9.23
CA ALA A 303 9.08 -2.90 -10.37
C ALA A 303 9.87 -2.89 -11.69
N LEU A 304 11.16 -2.51 -11.65
CA LEU A 304 12.05 -2.58 -12.81
C LEU A 304 12.36 -4.03 -13.21
N ALA A 305 12.64 -4.89 -12.22
CA ALA A 305 12.88 -6.32 -12.46
C ALA A 305 11.66 -6.98 -13.11
N GLY A 306 10.46 -6.71 -12.61
CA GLY A 306 9.22 -7.24 -13.17
C GLY A 306 8.91 -6.78 -14.59
N SER A 307 9.47 -5.67 -15.04
CA SER A 307 9.32 -5.21 -16.44
C SER A 307 10.17 -5.98 -17.46
N GLN A 308 11.22 -6.69 -17.00
CA GLN A 308 12.13 -7.49 -17.82
C GLN A 308 12.32 -8.88 -17.19
N PRO A 309 11.30 -9.74 -17.19
CA PRO A 309 11.28 -10.97 -16.39
C PRO A 309 12.39 -11.97 -16.74
N GLU A 310 12.79 -12.10 -18.01
CA GLU A 310 13.87 -13.02 -18.41
C GLU A 310 15.22 -12.59 -17.80
N ARG A 311 15.55 -11.32 -17.92
CA ARG A 311 16.75 -10.74 -17.32
C ARG A 311 16.72 -10.82 -15.79
N ALA A 312 15.53 -10.64 -15.21
CA ALA A 312 15.34 -10.73 -13.77
C ALA A 312 15.60 -12.14 -13.25
N VAL A 313 15.11 -13.18 -13.93
CA VAL A 313 15.36 -14.58 -13.53
C VAL A 313 16.86 -14.85 -13.44
N GLU A 314 17.63 -14.44 -14.45
CA GLU A 314 19.08 -14.66 -14.47
C GLU A 314 19.79 -13.88 -13.33
N ALA A 315 19.50 -12.59 -13.18
CA ALA A 315 20.16 -11.74 -12.17
C ALA A 315 19.80 -12.20 -10.75
N TYR A 316 18.53 -12.48 -10.48
CA TYR A 316 18.08 -12.95 -9.17
C TYR A 316 18.52 -14.39 -8.89
N GLY A 317 18.65 -15.25 -9.90
CA GLY A 317 19.24 -16.58 -9.74
C GLY A 317 20.68 -16.51 -9.19
N ARG A 318 21.53 -15.63 -9.76
CA ARG A 318 22.88 -15.38 -9.26
C ARG A 318 22.89 -14.76 -7.85
N LEU A 319 22.00 -13.79 -7.61
CA LEU A 319 21.87 -13.16 -6.29
C LEU A 319 21.47 -14.18 -5.22
N VAL A 320 20.51 -15.05 -5.51
CA VAL A 320 20.07 -16.13 -4.61
C VAL A 320 21.22 -17.07 -4.29
N ASP A 321 21.97 -17.53 -5.29
CA ASP A 321 23.14 -18.42 -5.07
C ASP A 321 24.14 -17.78 -4.12
N ALA A 322 24.45 -16.50 -4.34
CA ALA A 322 25.43 -15.77 -3.54
C ALA A 322 24.93 -15.53 -2.09
N ILE A 323 23.66 -15.20 -1.90
CA ILE A 323 23.08 -15.02 -0.55
C ILE A 323 22.91 -16.34 0.18
N SER A 324 22.57 -17.42 -0.51
CA SER A 324 22.47 -18.76 0.08
C SER A 324 23.80 -19.25 0.67
N SER A 325 24.93 -18.78 0.11
CA SER A 325 26.27 -19.10 0.65
C SER A 325 26.55 -18.53 2.05
N LEU A 326 25.69 -17.63 2.56
CA LEU A 326 25.79 -17.09 3.91
C LEU A 326 25.26 -18.05 4.99
N GLY A 327 24.73 -19.23 4.62
CA GLY A 327 24.28 -20.25 5.54
C GLY A 327 22.91 -20.04 6.17
N TYR A 328 22.14 -19.06 5.67
CA TYR A 328 20.75 -18.83 6.07
C TYR A 328 19.78 -19.46 5.08
N ARG A 329 18.59 -19.82 5.55
CA ARG A 329 17.49 -20.14 4.64
C ARG A 329 17.09 -18.91 3.84
N VAL A 330 16.83 -19.10 2.55
CA VAL A 330 16.39 -18.01 1.66
C VAL A 330 14.96 -18.27 1.22
N TYR A 331 14.10 -17.26 1.40
CA TYR A 331 12.74 -17.25 0.88
C TYR A 331 12.58 -16.10 -0.10
N LEU A 332 11.86 -16.36 -1.20
CA LEU A 332 11.46 -15.34 -2.14
C LEU A 332 10.09 -14.78 -1.75
N THR A 333 9.86 -13.48 -1.95
CA THR A 333 8.59 -12.84 -1.60
C THR A 333 8.01 -12.13 -2.83
N GLU A 334 6.84 -12.58 -3.29
CA GLU A 334 6.06 -11.89 -4.32
C GLU A 334 5.26 -10.78 -3.68
N ASN A 335 5.70 -9.55 -3.85
CA ASN A 335 5.06 -8.38 -3.25
C ASN A 335 4.02 -7.74 -4.18
N ASP A 336 4.09 -8.07 -5.46
CA ASP A 336 3.23 -7.58 -6.53
C ASP A 336 3.15 -8.61 -7.64
N SER A 337 2.11 -8.55 -8.47
CA SER A 337 1.92 -9.47 -9.59
C SER A 337 3.07 -9.45 -10.61
N SER A 338 3.79 -8.34 -10.72
CA SER A 338 4.97 -8.23 -11.60
C SER A 338 6.19 -8.98 -11.06
N ASP A 339 6.17 -9.43 -9.79
CA ASP A 339 7.24 -10.25 -9.20
C ASP A 339 7.11 -11.75 -9.55
N SER A 340 6.16 -12.15 -10.41
CA SER A 340 5.93 -13.55 -10.79
C SER A 340 7.16 -14.27 -11.40
N PHE A 341 8.17 -13.54 -11.87
CA PHE A 341 9.46 -14.09 -12.28
C PHE A 341 10.18 -14.83 -11.14
N LEU A 342 9.92 -14.43 -9.87
CA LEU A 342 10.49 -15.09 -8.69
C LEU A 342 10.03 -16.54 -8.54
N GLN A 343 8.85 -16.91 -9.04
CA GLN A 343 8.40 -18.30 -9.04
C GLN A 343 9.28 -19.19 -9.93
N ARG A 344 9.82 -18.64 -11.03
CA ARG A 344 10.79 -19.36 -11.88
C ARG A 344 12.11 -19.54 -11.12
N VAL A 345 12.63 -18.47 -10.53
CA VAL A 345 13.85 -18.54 -9.71
C VAL A 345 13.67 -19.58 -8.58
N ALA A 346 12.53 -19.56 -7.88
CA ALA A 346 12.24 -20.51 -6.82
C ALA A 346 12.26 -21.96 -7.29
N ARG A 347 11.63 -22.26 -8.43
CA ARG A 347 11.63 -23.61 -9.02
C ARG A 347 13.02 -24.08 -9.41
N GLU A 348 13.81 -23.20 -10.05
CA GLU A 348 15.18 -23.52 -10.47
C GLU A 348 16.12 -23.76 -9.28
N LYS A 349 15.90 -23.05 -8.16
CA LYS A 349 16.75 -23.10 -6.96
C LYS A 349 16.17 -23.96 -5.83
N GLY A 350 14.99 -24.53 -5.98
CA GLY A 350 14.35 -25.33 -4.95
C GLY A 350 13.93 -24.55 -3.71
N LEU A 351 13.59 -23.26 -3.85
CA LEU A 351 13.25 -22.34 -2.75
C LEU A 351 11.74 -22.21 -2.53
N GLY A 352 11.36 -21.84 -1.32
CA GLY A 352 9.99 -21.43 -1.01
C GLY A 352 9.70 -19.99 -1.43
N VAL A 353 8.43 -19.73 -1.78
CA VAL A 353 7.92 -18.40 -2.14
C VAL A 353 6.79 -18.01 -1.22
N VAL A 354 6.85 -16.84 -0.62
CA VAL A 354 5.72 -16.20 0.06
C VAL A 354 4.90 -15.49 -1.03
N PRO A 355 3.68 -15.96 -1.34
CA PRO A 355 2.94 -15.46 -2.49
C PRO A 355 2.32 -14.08 -2.23
N VAL A 356 2.05 -13.35 -3.31
CA VAL A 356 1.38 -12.03 -3.26
C VAL A 356 -0.02 -12.09 -2.63
N THR A 357 -0.66 -13.24 -2.66
CA THR A 357 -2.00 -13.49 -2.10
C THR A 357 -2.02 -13.73 -0.60
N ALA A 358 -0.86 -13.88 0.04
CA ALA A 358 -0.77 -14.09 1.48
C ALA A 358 -1.46 -12.94 2.26
N PRO A 359 -2.05 -13.24 3.42
CA PRO A 359 -2.65 -12.22 4.29
C PRO A 359 -1.64 -11.13 4.64
N ILE A 360 -2.02 -9.86 4.50
CA ILE A 360 -1.07 -8.74 4.59
C ILE A 360 -0.33 -8.66 5.93
N LEU A 361 -0.98 -8.96 7.04
CA LEU A 361 -0.33 -8.96 8.35
C LEU A 361 0.69 -10.11 8.47
N MET A 362 0.44 -11.25 7.82
CA MET A 362 1.40 -12.35 7.75
C MET A 362 2.61 -11.99 6.89
N CYS A 363 2.38 -11.32 5.76
CA CYS A 363 3.45 -10.79 4.92
C CYS A 363 4.37 -9.86 5.73
N GLY A 364 3.78 -8.94 6.49
CA GLY A 364 4.50 -8.06 7.39
C GLY A 364 5.27 -8.86 8.47
N SER A 365 4.65 -9.89 9.07
CA SER A 365 5.30 -10.73 10.07
C SER A 365 6.51 -11.49 9.49
N VAL A 366 6.38 -12.07 8.31
CA VAL A 366 7.51 -12.73 7.62
C VAL A 366 8.70 -11.78 7.46
N LEU A 367 8.45 -10.57 6.98
CA LEU A 367 9.50 -9.58 6.76
C LEU A 367 10.08 -9.02 8.07
N ALA A 368 9.23 -8.74 9.06
CA ALA A 368 9.64 -8.22 10.37
C ALA A 368 10.55 -9.19 11.14
N HIS A 369 10.42 -10.50 10.93
CA HIS A 369 11.22 -11.52 11.60
C HIS A 369 12.39 -12.05 10.76
N ALA A 370 12.53 -11.63 9.50
CA ALA A 370 13.70 -11.98 8.69
C ALA A 370 15.00 -11.43 9.30
N ARG A 371 16.14 -12.05 9.00
CA ARG A 371 17.46 -11.54 9.39
C ARG A 371 17.95 -10.43 8.47
N LEU A 372 17.48 -10.46 7.23
CA LEU A 372 17.80 -9.48 6.19
C LEU A 372 16.69 -9.49 5.13
N PHE A 373 16.42 -8.35 4.53
CA PHE A 373 15.53 -8.22 3.37
C PHE A 373 16.23 -7.49 2.22
N ILE A 374 16.21 -8.07 1.01
CA ILE A 374 16.82 -7.50 -0.19
C ILE A 374 15.72 -7.28 -1.21
N SER A 375 15.42 -6.04 -1.60
CA SER A 375 14.29 -5.79 -2.50
C SER A 375 14.32 -4.39 -3.15
N GLY A 376 13.65 -4.27 -4.30
CA GLY A 376 13.27 -3.01 -4.94
C GLY A 376 11.84 -2.57 -4.63
N ARG A 377 11.21 -3.07 -3.55
CA ARG A 377 9.83 -2.79 -3.17
C ARG A 377 9.75 -1.93 -1.91
N TYR A 378 9.07 -0.79 -2.02
CA TYR A 378 9.00 0.25 -0.98
C TYR A 378 8.26 -0.23 0.28
N HIS A 379 6.96 -0.56 0.21
CA HIS A 379 6.15 -0.97 1.36
C HIS A 379 6.64 -2.27 2.03
N PRO A 380 7.07 -3.31 1.30
CA PRO A 380 7.70 -4.46 1.91
C PRO A 380 8.92 -4.12 2.76
N SER A 381 9.73 -3.15 2.32
CA SER A 381 10.89 -2.69 3.09
C SER A 381 10.47 -1.92 4.36
N ILE A 382 9.34 -1.21 4.34
CA ILE A 382 8.75 -0.65 5.57
C ILE A 382 8.33 -1.77 6.51
N PHE A 383 7.58 -2.79 6.04
CA PHE A 383 7.22 -3.93 6.88
C PHE A 383 8.44 -4.59 7.56
N ALA A 384 9.53 -4.78 6.81
CA ALA A 384 10.77 -5.29 7.36
C ALA A 384 11.30 -4.40 8.49
N SER A 385 11.30 -3.07 8.28
CA SER A 385 11.80 -2.10 9.25
C SER A 385 10.98 -2.04 10.54
N LEU A 386 9.67 -2.32 10.48
CA LEU A 386 8.81 -2.34 11.68
C LEU A 386 9.29 -3.39 12.70
N GLY A 387 9.85 -4.52 12.24
CA GLY A 387 10.50 -5.54 13.09
C GLY A 387 11.99 -5.30 13.32
N GLY A 388 12.56 -4.27 12.74
CA GLY A 388 13.99 -3.99 12.79
C GLY A 388 14.82 -4.81 11.79
N THR A 389 14.21 -5.46 10.81
CA THR A 389 14.94 -6.22 9.78
C THR A 389 15.73 -5.28 8.88
N PRO A 390 17.06 -5.43 8.79
CA PRO A 390 17.88 -4.64 7.88
C PRO A 390 17.46 -4.84 6.42
N CYS A 391 17.51 -3.77 5.63
CA CYS A 391 17.17 -3.80 4.22
C CYS A 391 18.37 -3.45 3.33
N ILE A 392 18.54 -4.20 2.24
CA ILE A 392 19.40 -3.83 1.11
C ILE A 392 18.49 -3.45 -0.04
N PHE A 393 18.67 -2.24 -0.55
CA PHE A 393 17.77 -1.63 -1.51
C PHE A 393 18.23 -1.85 -2.95
N LEU A 394 17.37 -2.46 -3.77
CA LEU A 394 17.54 -2.54 -5.21
C LEU A 394 16.78 -1.42 -5.92
N ALA A 395 17.26 -1.00 -7.08
CA ALA A 395 16.66 0.06 -7.86
C ALA A 395 15.20 -0.24 -8.25
N SER A 396 14.39 0.81 -8.24
CA SER A 396 13.00 0.80 -8.62
C SER A 396 12.70 1.94 -9.58
N HIS A 397 11.44 2.14 -9.97
CA HIS A 397 11.03 3.36 -10.66
C HIS A 397 11.22 4.57 -9.74
N ALA A 398 11.80 5.64 -10.24
CA ALA A 398 12.07 6.86 -9.50
C ALA A 398 12.97 6.66 -8.25
N HIS A 399 13.03 7.66 -7.38
CA HIS A 399 13.93 7.74 -6.23
C HIS A 399 13.50 6.93 -5.00
N LYS A 400 12.32 6.29 -5.03
CA LYS A 400 11.65 5.80 -3.82
C LYS A 400 12.47 4.88 -2.90
N MET A 401 13.38 4.07 -3.45
CA MET A 401 14.18 3.16 -2.62
C MET A 401 15.34 3.88 -1.95
N GLY A 402 16.01 4.79 -2.66
CA GLY A 402 17.02 5.68 -2.07
C GLY A 402 16.41 6.58 -1.00
N SER A 403 15.24 7.14 -1.29
CA SER A 403 14.51 7.97 -0.36
C SER A 403 14.09 7.21 0.91
N LEU A 404 13.64 5.95 0.78
CA LEU A 404 13.33 5.13 1.95
C LEU A 404 14.56 4.89 2.83
N SER A 405 15.74 4.71 2.23
CA SER A 405 16.96 4.57 3.00
C SER A 405 17.29 5.83 3.84
N ARG A 406 16.96 7.02 3.35
CA ARG A 406 17.03 8.27 4.12
C ARG A 406 15.99 8.34 5.22
N VAL A 407 14.74 7.98 4.92
CA VAL A 407 13.65 7.93 5.91
C VAL A 407 13.99 6.99 7.07
N LEU A 408 14.65 5.88 6.78
CA LEU A 408 15.08 4.87 7.75
C LEU A 408 16.49 5.14 8.35
N GLU A 409 17.11 6.26 8.00
CA GLU A 409 18.40 6.72 8.54
C GLU A 409 19.53 5.69 8.40
N TYR A 410 19.61 5.04 7.22
CA TYR A 410 20.77 4.21 6.91
C TYR A 410 22.00 5.06 6.67
N ASP A 411 23.15 4.65 7.20
CA ASP A 411 24.42 5.41 7.07
C ASP A 411 24.88 5.52 5.61
N LEU A 412 24.63 4.49 4.81
CA LEU A 412 24.90 4.46 3.38
C LEU A 412 23.56 4.47 2.63
N HIS A 413 23.23 5.59 1.99
CA HIS A 413 22.03 5.71 1.14
C HIS A 413 22.26 5.03 -0.22
N ARG A 414 22.79 3.79 -0.19
CA ARG A 414 23.13 3.05 -1.38
C ARG A 414 21.94 2.27 -1.92
N GLN A 415 21.77 2.35 -3.21
CA GLN A 415 20.82 1.58 -3.98
C GLN A 415 21.58 0.82 -5.06
N PHE A 416 21.43 -0.52 -5.09
CA PHE A 416 22.01 -1.38 -6.11
C PHE A 416 21.13 -1.44 -7.35
N ASN A 417 21.67 -1.88 -8.48
CA ASN A 417 20.90 -2.04 -9.71
C ASN A 417 19.74 -3.03 -9.51
N ALA A 418 18.64 -2.85 -10.27
CA ALA A 418 17.53 -3.80 -10.29
C ALA A 418 17.92 -5.17 -10.86
N PHE A 419 19.01 -5.22 -11.63
CA PHE A 419 19.63 -6.42 -12.21
C PHE A 419 21.12 -6.41 -11.84
N PRO A 420 21.47 -6.72 -10.57
CA PRO A 420 22.83 -6.60 -10.12
C PRO A 420 23.75 -7.54 -10.91
N ASP A 421 24.89 -6.99 -11.32
CA ASP A 421 25.96 -7.76 -11.96
C ASP A 421 26.83 -8.49 -10.91
N ALA A 422 27.86 -9.18 -11.35
CA ALA A 422 28.72 -9.95 -10.45
C ALA A 422 29.44 -9.06 -9.40
N SER A 423 29.84 -7.86 -9.78
CA SER A 423 30.51 -6.91 -8.89
C SER A 423 29.53 -6.39 -7.83
N GLU A 424 28.32 -5.98 -8.25
CA GLU A 424 27.28 -5.52 -7.33
C GLU A 424 26.79 -6.65 -6.41
N ILE A 425 26.70 -7.88 -6.90
CA ILE A 425 26.36 -9.05 -6.06
C ILE A 425 27.43 -9.26 -4.98
N ALA A 426 28.71 -9.16 -5.32
CA ALA A 426 29.78 -9.28 -4.32
C ALA A 426 29.66 -8.19 -3.22
N GLU A 427 29.32 -6.96 -3.61
CA GLU A 427 29.10 -5.88 -2.67
C GLU A 427 27.81 -6.06 -1.84
N ILE A 428 26.73 -6.57 -2.44
CA ILE A 428 25.48 -6.94 -1.73
C ILE A 428 25.80 -8.00 -0.66
N VAL A 429 26.59 -9.03 -1.01
CA VAL A 429 27.01 -10.08 -0.05
C VAL A 429 27.87 -9.50 1.08
N SER A 430 28.79 -8.59 0.75
CA SER A 430 29.61 -7.89 1.75
C SER A 430 28.76 -7.08 2.72
N THR A 431 27.81 -6.29 2.18
CA THR A 431 26.85 -5.51 2.97
C THR A 431 25.96 -6.41 3.82
N ALA A 432 25.51 -7.54 3.25
CA ALA A 432 24.70 -8.52 3.96
C ALA A 432 25.45 -9.10 5.17
N ARG A 433 26.73 -9.49 5.00
CA ARG A 433 27.57 -9.96 6.11
C ARG A 433 27.70 -8.90 7.19
N GLN A 434 28.03 -7.67 6.82
CA GLN A 434 28.13 -6.56 7.77
C GLN A 434 26.85 -6.35 8.58
N TYR A 435 25.67 -6.40 7.95
CA TYR A 435 24.40 -6.21 8.62
C TYR A 435 24.06 -7.42 9.54
N LEU A 436 24.37 -8.64 9.11
CA LEU A 436 24.17 -9.85 9.90
C LEU A 436 25.13 -9.89 11.12
N GLU A 437 26.36 -9.42 10.98
CA GLU A 437 27.34 -9.30 12.07
C GLU A 437 26.93 -8.24 13.10
N GLN A 438 26.38 -7.10 12.68
CA GLN A 438 25.83 -6.11 13.59
C GLN A 438 24.62 -6.62 14.38
N GLY A 439 23.91 -7.59 13.82
CA GLY A 439 22.88 -8.36 14.49
C GLY A 439 21.82 -7.52 15.20
N GLU A 440 21.60 -7.76 16.49
CA GLU A 440 20.53 -7.09 17.26
C GLU A 440 20.78 -5.57 17.42
N THR A 441 22.03 -5.13 17.45
CA THR A 441 22.35 -3.68 17.56
C THR A 441 21.76 -2.89 16.41
N LEU A 442 21.96 -3.36 15.17
CA LEU A 442 21.37 -2.73 13.99
C LEU A 442 19.84 -2.83 13.99
N ARG A 443 19.29 -3.99 14.37
CA ARG A 443 17.85 -4.19 14.45
C ARG A 443 17.18 -3.24 15.45
N VAL A 444 17.78 -3.02 16.62
CA VAL A 444 17.27 -2.06 17.62
C VAL A 444 17.27 -0.65 17.05
N ARG A 445 18.36 -0.23 16.37
CA ARG A 445 18.45 1.10 15.73
C ARG A 445 17.34 1.29 14.69
N ILE A 446 17.15 0.34 13.78
CA ILE A 446 16.10 0.40 12.74
C ILE A 446 14.71 0.48 13.37
N ARG A 447 14.42 -0.33 14.41
CA ARG A 447 13.14 -0.27 15.13
C ARG A 447 12.91 1.09 15.79
N GLN A 448 13.93 1.68 16.38
CA GLN A 448 13.82 3.02 16.98
C GLN A 448 13.46 4.08 15.95
N VAL A 449 14.09 4.05 14.77
CA VAL A 449 13.73 4.95 13.67
C VAL A 449 12.32 4.67 13.18
N ALA A 450 11.95 3.42 12.94
CA ALA A 450 10.59 3.06 12.51
C ALA A 450 9.53 3.49 13.54
N LYS A 451 9.84 3.40 14.84
CA LYS A 451 8.98 3.90 15.93
C LYS A 451 8.79 5.42 15.85
N LEU A 452 9.87 6.18 15.63
CA LEU A 452 9.78 7.62 15.44
C LEU A 452 8.88 7.96 14.25
N ARG A 453 9.10 7.30 13.09
CA ARG A 453 8.27 7.47 11.89
C ARG A 453 6.80 7.11 12.14
N SER A 454 6.53 6.16 13.03
CA SER A 454 5.14 5.79 13.37
C SER A 454 4.40 6.90 14.11
N TYR A 455 5.07 7.61 15.01
CA TYR A 455 4.47 8.76 15.71
C TYR A 455 4.19 9.90 14.73
N GLU A 456 5.15 10.20 13.85
CA GLU A 456 4.99 11.23 12.82
C GLU A 456 3.84 10.89 11.84
N SER A 457 3.72 9.63 11.42
CA SER A 457 2.60 9.17 10.57
C SER A 457 1.25 9.24 11.29
N ALA A 458 1.22 8.94 12.59
CA ALA A 458 -0.01 8.97 13.39
C ALA A 458 -0.57 10.38 13.57
N GLU A 459 0.24 11.43 13.39
CA GLU A 459 -0.20 12.82 13.44
C GLU A 459 -1.03 13.27 12.24
N LEU A 460 -1.07 12.47 11.17
CA LEU A 460 -1.75 12.84 9.91
C LEU A 460 -3.20 13.33 10.12
N PRO A 461 -4.08 12.67 10.91
CA PRO A 461 -5.44 13.16 11.08
C PRO A 461 -5.52 14.55 11.73
N ASP A 462 -4.68 14.84 12.70
CA ASP A 462 -4.64 16.15 13.37
C ASP A 462 -3.97 17.21 12.47
N PHE A 463 -3.00 16.81 11.67
CA PHE A 463 -2.43 17.65 10.62
C PHE A 463 -3.52 18.10 9.63
N LEU A 464 -4.36 17.19 9.15
CA LEU A 464 -5.47 17.53 8.26
C LEU A 464 -6.45 18.51 8.90
N LYS A 465 -6.84 18.27 10.18
CA LYS A 465 -7.74 19.17 10.92
C LYS A 465 -7.17 20.59 11.03
N ARG A 466 -5.88 20.73 11.33
CA ARG A 466 -5.22 22.05 11.42
C ARG A 466 -5.30 22.84 10.11
N HIS A 467 -5.27 22.15 8.97
CA HIS A 467 -5.31 22.78 7.65
C HIS A 467 -6.72 22.92 7.04
N MET A 468 -7.77 22.51 7.77
CA MET A 468 -9.16 22.70 7.31
C MET A 468 -9.58 24.17 7.24
N ASN A 469 -9.13 24.99 8.18
CA ASN A 469 -9.60 26.36 8.41
C ASN A 469 -8.66 27.43 7.83
N GLY A 470 -7.66 27.03 7.06
CA GLY A 470 -6.68 27.91 6.40
C GLY A 470 -7.10 28.43 5.04
#